data_e5a5e6638f3b053258284e8757898fd9
#
_entry.id   e5a5e6638f3b053258284e8757898fd9
#
_cell.length_a   1.000
_cell.length_b   1.000
_cell.length_c   1.000
_cell.angle_alpha   90.00
_cell.angle_beta   90.00
_cell.angle_gamma   90.00
#
_symmetry.space_group_name_H-M   'P 1'
#
loop_
_entity.id
_entity.type
_entity.pdbx_description
1 polymer ?
#
loop_
_entity_poly.entity_id
_entity_poly.type
_entity_poly.pdbx_seq_one_letter_code
_entity_poly.pdbx_strand_id
1 'polypeptide(L)'
;TAPSPATLEDARDRIDDINEQVVKLLAERKAVVDRLCALKAEEGRTVRDPEREAELLARVREAAREQGLPPDLAESLFETILEHSVQRQRRRRAEAPETDETCEEAPVASCS
;
A
#
# COMPACT_ATOMS: atom_id res chain seq x y z
N THR A 1 -17.07 8.22 17.09
CA THR A 1 -16.74 9.15 16.02
C THR A 1 -16.38 10.50 16.57
N ALA A 2 -15.47 11.15 15.92
CA ALA A 2 -15.05 12.46 16.36
C ALA A 2 -16.14 13.49 16.14
N PRO A 3 -16.25 14.48 17.02
CA PRO A 3 -17.24 15.54 16.84
C PRO A 3 -16.89 16.37 15.61
N SER A 4 -17.92 16.97 15.03
CA SER A 4 -17.71 17.85 13.89
C SER A 4 -16.91 19.07 14.30
N PRO A 5 -15.95 19.50 13.48
CA PRO A 5 -15.19 20.71 13.80
C PRO A 5 -16.09 21.93 13.81
N ALA A 6 -15.85 22.84 14.75
CA ALA A 6 -16.67 24.01 14.92
C ALA A 6 -16.19 25.20 14.10
N THR A 7 -14.90 25.24 13.78
CA THR A 7 -14.32 26.37 13.06
C THR A 7 -13.45 25.86 11.92
N LEU A 8 -13.05 26.75 11.04
CA LEU A 8 -12.15 26.42 9.95
C LEU A 8 -10.81 25.93 10.50
N GLU A 9 -10.32 26.55 11.56
CA GLU A 9 -9.06 26.15 12.16
C GLU A 9 -9.17 24.75 12.77
N ASP A 10 -10.27 24.48 13.46
CA ASP A 10 -10.50 23.15 14.02
C ASP A 10 -10.54 22.11 12.92
N ALA A 11 -11.17 22.44 11.80
CA ALA A 11 -11.25 21.52 10.67
C ALA A 11 -9.87 21.20 10.11
N ARG A 12 -9.04 22.22 9.97
CA ARG A 12 -7.68 22.02 9.46
C ARG A 12 -6.84 21.18 10.39
N ASP A 13 -6.96 21.43 11.70
CA ASP A 13 -6.25 20.62 12.69
C ASP A 13 -6.68 19.17 12.61
N ARG A 14 -7.96 18.94 12.43
CA ARG A 14 -8.48 17.57 12.32
C ARG A 14 -7.96 16.90 11.06
N ILE A 15 -7.91 17.64 9.97
CA ILE A 15 -7.38 17.09 8.72
C ILE A 15 -5.91 16.73 8.88
N ASP A 16 -5.14 17.59 9.55
CA ASP A 16 -3.72 17.30 9.79
C ASP A 16 -3.55 16.01 10.59
N ASP A 17 -4.36 15.84 11.62
CA ASP A 17 -4.30 14.62 12.42
C ASP A 17 -4.62 13.39 11.59
N ILE A 18 -5.64 13.48 10.76
CA ILE A 18 -6.02 12.37 9.89
C ILE A 18 -4.90 12.05 8.91
N ASN A 19 -4.28 13.08 8.35
CA ASN A 19 -3.18 12.89 7.41
C ASN A 19 -2.02 12.15 8.06
N GLU A 20 -1.71 12.49 9.29
CA GLU A 20 -0.65 11.80 10.03
C GLU A 20 -1.00 10.34 10.26
N GLN A 21 -2.26 10.05 10.54
CA GLN A 21 -2.71 8.68 10.71
C GLN A 21 -2.60 7.90 9.41
N VAL A 22 -2.92 8.53 8.29
CA VAL A 22 -2.78 7.90 6.99
C VAL A 22 -1.32 7.53 6.73
N VAL A 23 -0.40 8.45 6.99
CA VAL A 23 1.03 8.19 6.81
C VAL A 23 1.48 7.05 7.70
N LYS A 24 1.03 7.03 8.95
CA LYS A 24 1.39 5.97 9.87
C LYS A 24 0.91 4.61 9.36
N LEU A 25 -0.32 4.54 8.87
CA LEU A 25 -0.86 3.30 8.36
C LEU A 25 -0.14 2.84 7.10
N LEU A 26 0.25 3.77 6.25
CA LEU A 26 1.03 3.43 5.06
C LEU A 26 2.39 2.87 5.45
N ALA A 27 3.01 3.43 6.49
CA ALA A 27 4.29 2.92 6.97
C ALA A 27 4.14 1.50 7.52
N GLU A 28 3.06 1.25 8.24
CA GLU A 28 2.78 -0.09 8.75
C GLU A 28 2.58 -1.08 7.61
N ARG A 29 1.83 -0.65 6.60
CA ARG A 29 1.60 -1.48 5.43
C ARG A 29 2.91 -1.83 4.73
N LYS A 30 3.78 -0.83 4.59
CA LYS A 30 5.08 -1.04 3.97
C LYS A 30 5.89 -2.09 4.72
N ALA A 31 5.89 -2.01 6.05
CA ALA A 31 6.65 -2.97 6.85
C ALA A 31 6.12 -4.38 6.67
N VAL A 32 4.80 -4.53 6.60
CA VAL A 32 4.20 -5.85 6.41
C VAL A 32 4.50 -6.38 5.01
N VAL A 33 4.46 -5.51 4.00
CA VAL A 33 4.77 -5.93 2.64
C VAL A 33 6.23 -6.39 2.54
N ASP A 34 7.14 -5.67 3.19
CA ASP A 34 8.55 -6.08 3.18
C ASP A 34 8.71 -7.45 3.85
N ARG A 35 7.99 -7.69 4.93
CA ARG A 35 8.03 -8.96 5.61
C ARG A 35 7.46 -10.08 4.72
N LEU A 36 6.35 -9.81 4.06
CA LEU A 36 5.72 -10.77 3.17
C LEU A 36 6.65 -11.12 2.02
N CYS A 37 7.35 -10.13 1.50
CA CYS A 37 8.29 -10.34 0.42
C CYS A 37 9.41 -11.28 0.86
N ALA A 38 9.91 -11.09 2.09
CA ALA A 38 10.94 -11.96 2.64
C ALA A 38 10.43 -13.39 2.81
N LEU A 39 9.19 -13.54 3.27
CA LEU A 39 8.60 -14.86 3.44
C LEU A 39 8.45 -15.58 2.10
N LYS A 40 8.04 -14.85 1.07
CA LYS A 40 7.92 -15.45 -0.26
C LYS A 40 9.27 -15.91 -0.78
N ALA A 41 10.31 -15.15 -0.49
CA ALA A 41 11.65 -15.52 -0.91
C ALA A 41 12.09 -16.82 -0.24
N GLU A 42 11.77 -16.97 1.05
CA GLU A 42 12.10 -18.20 1.77
C GLU A 42 11.41 -19.42 1.20
N GLU A 43 10.19 -19.22 0.69
CA GLU A 43 9.42 -20.31 0.11
C GLU A 43 9.79 -20.58 -1.34
N GLY A 44 10.64 -19.74 -1.91
CA GLY A 44 11.00 -19.88 -3.31
C GLY A 44 9.88 -19.48 -4.25
N ARG A 45 8.89 -18.78 -3.78
CA ARG A 45 7.77 -18.37 -4.62
C ARG A 45 8.08 -17.06 -5.32
N THR A 46 7.65 -16.96 -6.56
CA THR A 46 7.72 -15.72 -7.26
C THR A 46 6.38 -15.22 -7.33
N VAL A 47 6.03 -14.23 -7.68
CA VAL A 47 6.06 -13.38 -8.04
C VAL A 47 5.03 -12.51 -8.47
N ARG A 48 4.77 -12.07 -9.52
CA ARG A 48 3.68 -11.24 -9.93
C ARG A 48 2.40 -12.04 -9.95
N ASP A 49 1.36 -11.51 -9.31
CA ASP A 49 0.08 -12.20 -9.21
C ASP A 49 -1.02 -11.22 -9.60
N PRO A 50 -1.36 -11.13 -10.88
CA PRO A 50 -2.41 -10.20 -11.34
C PRO A 50 -3.76 -10.47 -10.70
N GLU A 51 -4.06 -11.73 -10.38
CA GLU A 51 -5.32 -12.04 -9.72
C GLU A 51 -5.36 -11.46 -8.32
N ARG A 52 -4.24 -11.51 -7.61
CA ARG A 52 -4.16 -10.93 -6.28
C ARG A 52 -4.31 -9.42 -6.33
N GLU A 53 -3.71 -8.78 -7.34
CA GLU A 53 -3.85 -7.34 -7.50
C GLU A 53 -5.30 -6.96 -7.77
N ALA A 54 -5.97 -7.73 -8.61
CA ALA A 54 -7.37 -7.46 -8.91
C ALA A 54 -8.24 -7.62 -7.67
N GLU A 55 -7.97 -8.66 -6.87
CA GLU A 55 -8.68 -8.86 -5.61
C GLU A 55 -8.47 -7.69 -4.66
N LEU A 56 -7.24 -7.23 -4.58
CA LEU A 56 -6.90 -6.12 -3.71
C LEU A 56 -7.70 -4.88 -4.08
N LEU A 57 -7.71 -4.55 -5.36
CA LEU A 57 -8.41 -3.37 -5.82
C LEU A 57 -9.92 -3.51 -5.63
N ALA A 58 -10.46 -4.71 -5.84
CA ALA A 58 -11.88 -4.94 -5.60
C ALA A 58 -12.24 -4.74 -4.13
N ARG A 59 -11.40 -5.22 -3.24
CA ARG A 59 -11.62 -5.04 -1.80
C ARG A 59 -11.54 -3.59 -1.40
N VAL A 60 -10.61 -2.87 -1.99
CA VAL A 60 -10.44 -1.45 -1.70
C VAL A 60 -11.68 -0.67 -2.16
N ARG A 61 -12.21 -1.01 -3.33
CA ARG A 61 -13.40 -0.35 -3.82
C ARG A 61 -14.59 -0.63 -2.90
N GLU A 62 -14.71 -1.86 -2.44
CA GLU A 62 -15.81 -2.21 -1.56
C GLU A 62 -15.70 -1.51 -0.21
N ALA A 63 -14.50 -1.47 0.35
CA ALA A 63 -14.28 -0.78 1.60
C ALA A 63 -14.59 0.72 1.46
N ALA A 64 -14.25 1.28 0.30
CA ALA A 64 -14.54 2.69 0.04
C ALA A 64 -16.05 2.94 0.05
N ARG A 65 -16.81 2.05 -0.59
CA ARG A 65 -18.26 2.20 -0.59
C ARG A 65 -18.82 2.17 0.82
N GLU A 66 -18.32 1.28 1.65
CA GLU A 66 -18.79 1.15 3.02
C GLU A 66 -18.50 2.39 3.84
N GLN A 67 -17.40 3.08 3.52
CA GLN A 67 -17.00 4.26 4.26
C GLN A 67 -17.47 5.57 3.63
N GLY A 68 -18.22 5.50 2.54
CA GLY A 68 -18.69 6.70 1.88
C GLY A 68 -17.65 7.40 1.05
N LEU A 69 -16.59 6.70 0.67
CA LEU A 69 -15.53 7.27 -0.16
C LEU A 69 -15.75 6.84 -1.61
N PRO A 70 -15.51 7.72 -2.60
CA PRO A 70 -15.66 7.30 -3.99
C PRO A 70 -14.74 6.11 -4.30
N PRO A 71 -15.31 5.01 -4.83
CA PRO A 71 -14.49 3.82 -5.12
C PRO A 71 -13.36 4.08 -6.11
N ASP A 72 -13.60 4.94 -7.10
CA ASP A 72 -12.58 5.25 -8.09
C ASP A 72 -11.39 5.96 -7.46
N LEU A 73 -11.63 6.84 -6.50
CA LEU A 73 -10.57 7.51 -5.80
C LEU A 73 -9.73 6.52 -5.01
N ALA A 74 -10.38 5.62 -4.30
CA ALA A 74 -9.66 4.63 -3.50
C ALA A 74 -8.83 3.73 -4.39
N GLU A 75 -9.37 3.30 -5.51
CA GLU A 75 -8.65 2.45 -6.44
C GLU A 75 -7.41 3.17 -6.99
N SER A 76 -7.58 4.42 -7.37
CA SER A 76 -6.49 5.23 -7.90
C SER A 76 -5.35 5.38 -6.89
N LEU A 77 -5.71 5.62 -5.64
CA LEU A 77 -4.71 5.76 -4.59
C LEU A 77 -3.93 4.46 -4.39
N PHE A 78 -4.62 3.33 -4.39
CA PHE A 78 -3.95 2.06 -4.19
C PHE A 78 -3.14 1.64 -5.41
N GLU A 79 -3.57 2.00 -6.59
CA GLU A 79 -2.74 1.79 -7.78
C GLU A 79 -1.43 2.53 -7.67
N THR A 80 -1.47 3.75 -7.15
CA THR A 80 -0.26 4.53 -6.94
C THR A 80 0.64 3.89 -5.88
N ILE A 81 0.05 3.39 -4.81
CA ILE A 81 0.80 2.71 -3.77
C ILE A 81 1.51 1.48 -4.34
N LEU A 82 0.80 0.69 -5.14
CA LEU A 82 1.38 -0.50 -5.74
C LEU A 82 2.52 -0.15 -6.69
N GLU A 83 2.34 0.90 -7.48
CA GLU A 83 3.35 1.34 -8.41
C GLU A 83 4.62 1.79 -7.70
N HIS A 84 4.46 2.55 -6.63
CA HIS A 84 5.61 2.99 -5.83
C HIS A 84 6.36 1.81 -5.23
N SER A 85 5.62 0.81 -4.79
CA SER A 85 6.23 -0.38 -4.21
C SER A 85 7.08 -1.11 -5.23
N VAL A 86 6.58 -1.22 -6.46
CA VAL A 86 7.34 -1.87 -7.52
C VAL A 86 8.62 -1.08 -7.83
N GLN A 87 8.50 0.24 -7.92
CA GLN A 87 9.68 1.06 -8.20
C GLN A 87 10.72 0.97 -7.10
N ARG A 88 10.27 0.93 -5.86
CA ARG A 88 11.19 0.80 -4.73
C ARG A 88 11.96 -0.51 -4.81
N GLN A 89 11.30 -1.58 -5.16
CA GLN A 89 11.96 -2.88 -5.28
C GLN A 89 12.97 -2.87 -6.43
N ARG A 90 12.64 -2.23 -7.52
CA ARG A 90 13.57 -2.12 -8.64
C ARG A 90 14.83 -1.38 -8.24
N ARG A 91 14.70 -0.33 -7.44
CA ARG A 91 15.86 0.41 -6.97
C ARG A 91 16.73 -0.44 -6.05
N ARG A 92 16.09 -1.20 -5.16
CA ARG A 92 16.85 -2.09 -4.27
C ARG A 92 17.61 -3.13 -5.07
N ARG A 93 17.01 -3.61 -6.13
CA ARG A 93 17.66 -4.57 -7.00
C ARG A 93 18.91 -3.97 -7.64
N ALA A 94 18.83 -2.72 -8.07
CA ALA A 94 19.96 -2.06 -8.68
C ALA A 94 21.08 -1.83 -7.68
N GLU A 95 20.75 -1.65 -6.40
CA GLU A 95 21.73 -1.38 -5.37
C GLU A 95 22.36 -2.63 -4.79
N ALA A 96 21.63 -3.75 -4.79
CA ALA A 96 22.11 -4.98 -4.21
C ALA A 96 21.71 -6.16 -5.07
N PRO A 97 22.24 -6.25 -6.28
CA PRO A 97 21.70 -7.17 -7.26
C PRO A 97 21.93 -8.63 -6.97
N GLU A 98 22.83 -8.98 -6.11
CA GLU A 98 23.18 -10.39 -5.98
C GLU A 98 22.59 -11.09 -4.78
N THR A 99 22.07 -10.35 -3.82
CA THR A 99 21.75 -10.96 -2.56
C THR A 99 20.27 -11.15 -2.33
N ASP A 100 19.42 -10.53 -3.13
CA ASP A 100 18.02 -10.52 -2.86
C ASP A 100 17.17 -10.74 -4.06
N GLU A 101 17.66 -11.49 -4.99
CA GLU A 101 16.97 -11.57 -6.25
C GLU A 101 15.61 -12.20 -6.16
N THR A 102 15.39 -13.10 -5.21
CA THR A 102 14.07 -13.74 -5.13
C THR A 102 12.99 -12.76 -4.78
N CYS A 103 13.26 -11.87 -3.83
CA CYS A 103 12.27 -10.88 -3.46
C CYS A 103 12.14 -9.82 -4.52
N GLU A 104 13.26 -9.48 -5.16
CA GLU A 104 13.24 -8.42 -6.15
C GLU A 104 12.60 -8.83 -7.45
N GLU A 105 12.62 -10.10 -7.76
CA GLU A 105 11.98 -10.57 -8.96
C GLU A 105 10.48 -10.62 -8.83
N ALA A 106 9.98 -10.61 -7.62
CA ALA A 106 8.54 -10.61 -7.39
C ALA A 106 8.06 -9.18 -7.34
N PRO A 107 7.15 -8.79 -8.20
CA PRO A 107 6.59 -7.45 -8.09
C PRO A 107 5.96 -7.25 -6.74
N VAL A 108 6.18 -6.09 -6.17
CA VAL A 108 5.69 -5.80 -4.84
C VAL A 108 4.17 -5.87 -4.77
N ALA A 109 3.52 -5.57 -5.88
CA ALA A 109 2.06 -5.66 -5.91
C ALA A 109 1.58 -7.05 -5.54
N SER A 110 2.30 -8.08 -5.92
CA SER A 110 1.88 -9.43 -5.59
C SER A 110 2.17 -9.77 -4.14
N CYS A 111 2.96 -8.98 -3.47
CA CYS A 111 3.21 -9.15 -2.05
C CYS A 111 2.15 -8.47 -1.20
N SER A 112 1.29 -7.70 -1.79
CA SER A 112 0.22 -7.04 -1.05
C SER A 112 -0.95 -7.97 -0.80
#